data_7355f1d96b27d98de7690dc813316654
#
_entry.id   7355f1d96b27d98de7690dc813316654
#
_cell.length_a   1.000
_cell.length_b   1.000
_cell.length_c   1.000
_cell.angle_alpha   90.00
_cell.angle_beta   90.00
_cell.angle_gamma   90.00
#
_symmetry.space_group_name_H-M   'P 1'
#
loop_
_entity.id
_entity.type
_entity.pdbx_description
1 polymer ?
#
loop_
_entity_poly.entity_id
_entity_poly.type
_entity_poly.pdbx_seq_one_letter_code
_entity_poly.pdbx_strand_id
1 'polypeptide(L)'
;MLQFEELISELERTGHRRLVVLSGEAQWTLTQALTLRDALPGDWVRLDEHPSKAIGGLLGREYRHAVFDASAGFDVAAFAALSGTLSAGSLLVLRVPPLDAWPGLPDSDSLRWSDSAEAIATPHFVRHFCRTIAADPDAIVWHQGRALSLPPLPDAPDWQPASGAPQREQAEILDVLQGMAEGIVAVTAARGRGKSALAGMLLNRIAGSAVVTAPSKGATDIIARFAGERFHF
;
A
#
# COMPACT_ATOMS: atom_id res chain seq x y z
N MET A 1 -7.76 -20.98 -7.34
CA MET A 1 -6.57 -20.25 -7.81
C MET A 1 -6.82 -19.54 -9.14
N LEU A 2 -7.30 -20.19 -10.18
CA LEU A 2 -7.67 -19.56 -11.48
C LEU A 2 -8.49 -18.27 -11.32
N GLN A 3 -9.46 -18.25 -10.40
CA GLN A 3 -10.27 -17.05 -10.12
C GLN A 3 -9.45 -15.84 -9.63
N PHE A 4 -8.36 -16.06 -8.89
CA PHE A 4 -7.48 -14.96 -8.46
C PHE A 4 -6.58 -14.47 -9.60
N GLU A 5 -6.16 -15.33 -10.50
CA GLU A 5 -5.38 -14.96 -11.69
C GLU A 5 -6.21 -14.07 -12.63
N GLU A 6 -7.46 -14.47 -12.88
CA GLU A 6 -8.42 -13.65 -13.65
C GLU A 6 -8.69 -12.30 -12.96
N LEU A 7 -8.90 -12.30 -11.64
CA LEU A 7 -9.09 -11.09 -10.85
C LEU A 7 -7.88 -10.15 -10.99
N ILE A 8 -6.67 -10.67 -10.82
CA ILE A 8 -5.45 -9.86 -10.90
C ILE A 8 -5.28 -9.26 -12.29
N SER A 9 -5.50 -10.04 -13.34
CA SER A 9 -5.44 -9.56 -14.72
C SER A 9 -6.41 -8.39 -14.93
N GLU A 10 -7.62 -8.49 -14.40
CA GLU A 10 -8.63 -7.45 -14.50
C GLU A 10 -8.30 -6.22 -13.65
N LEU A 11 -7.75 -6.40 -12.45
CA LEU A 11 -7.28 -5.32 -11.61
C LEU A 11 -6.09 -4.57 -12.24
N GLU A 12 -5.21 -5.27 -12.95
CA GLU A 12 -4.14 -4.64 -13.74
C GLU A 12 -4.71 -3.81 -14.89
N ARG A 13 -5.64 -4.39 -15.65
CA ARG A 13 -6.28 -3.73 -16.78
C ARG A 13 -7.00 -2.43 -16.35
N THR A 14 -7.65 -2.45 -15.19
CA THR A 14 -8.45 -1.33 -14.68
C THR A 14 -7.70 -0.42 -13.70
N GLY A 15 -6.46 -0.73 -13.34
CA GLY A 15 -5.66 0.05 -12.38
C GLY A 15 -6.10 -0.09 -10.93
N HIS A 16 -6.93 -1.07 -10.60
CA HIS A 16 -7.45 -1.29 -9.26
C HIS A 16 -6.57 -2.19 -8.40
N ARG A 17 -6.92 -2.30 -7.13
CA ARG A 17 -6.35 -3.17 -6.09
C ARG A 17 -7.49 -3.76 -5.29
N ARG A 18 -7.26 -4.89 -4.61
CA ARG A 18 -8.29 -5.52 -3.75
C ARG A 18 -7.75 -5.83 -2.37
N LEU A 19 -8.61 -5.61 -1.38
CA LEU A 19 -8.42 -6.11 -0.03
C LEU A 19 -8.98 -7.53 0.04
N VAL A 20 -8.15 -8.46 0.51
CA VAL A 20 -8.55 -9.85 0.81
C VAL A 20 -8.45 -10.05 2.32
N VAL A 21 -9.56 -10.20 2.99
CA VAL A 21 -9.63 -10.44 4.44
C VAL A 21 -9.77 -11.94 4.68
N LEU A 22 -8.77 -12.53 5.32
CA LEU A 22 -8.78 -13.92 5.77
C LEU A 22 -9.24 -13.95 7.23
N SER A 23 -10.47 -14.38 7.47
CA SER A 23 -11.12 -14.39 8.77
C SER A 23 -11.17 -15.80 9.33
N GLY A 24 -10.42 -16.09 10.39
CA GLY A 24 -10.35 -17.41 10.99
C GLY A 24 -9.22 -17.57 12.01
N GLU A 25 -8.92 -18.79 12.36
CA GLU A 25 -7.80 -19.13 13.23
C GLU A 25 -6.46 -18.75 12.60
N ALA A 26 -5.49 -18.34 13.43
CA ALA A 26 -4.18 -17.84 12.99
C ALA A 26 -3.46 -18.80 12.04
N GLN A 27 -3.48 -20.10 12.32
CA GLN A 27 -2.84 -21.11 11.47
C GLN A 27 -3.55 -21.26 10.11
N TRP A 28 -4.88 -21.23 10.10
CA TRP A 28 -5.65 -21.31 8.86
C TRP A 28 -5.41 -20.07 7.98
N THR A 29 -5.50 -18.87 8.55
CA THR A 29 -5.26 -17.63 7.80
C THR A 29 -3.83 -17.53 7.26
N LEU A 30 -2.83 -18.04 8.03
CA LEU A 30 -1.45 -18.14 7.57
C LEU A 30 -1.34 -19.07 6.36
N THR A 31 -1.93 -20.26 6.45
CA THR A 31 -1.91 -21.25 5.35
C THR A 31 -2.52 -20.67 4.08
N GLN A 32 -3.67 -19.98 4.17
CA GLN A 32 -4.30 -19.37 2.99
C GLN A 32 -3.43 -18.23 2.41
N ALA A 33 -2.85 -17.39 3.26
CA ALA A 33 -1.96 -16.31 2.80
C ALA A 33 -0.71 -16.85 2.09
N LEU A 34 -0.10 -17.92 2.60
CA LEU A 34 1.03 -18.58 1.94
C LEU A 34 0.62 -19.23 0.62
N THR A 35 -0.54 -19.86 0.57
CA THR A 35 -1.09 -20.46 -0.67
C THR A 35 -1.31 -19.40 -1.75
N LEU A 36 -1.84 -18.23 -1.40
CA LEU A 36 -1.98 -17.11 -2.33
C LEU A 36 -0.62 -16.61 -2.81
N ARG A 37 0.33 -16.42 -1.88
CA ARG A 37 1.68 -15.97 -2.21
C ARG A 37 2.40 -16.93 -3.18
N ASP A 38 2.29 -18.22 -2.94
CA ASP A 38 3.01 -19.23 -3.72
C ASP A 38 2.39 -19.44 -5.11
N ALA A 39 1.12 -19.08 -5.27
CA ALA A 39 0.39 -19.24 -6.52
C ALA A 39 0.38 -17.98 -7.40
N LEU A 40 0.56 -16.80 -6.82
CA LEU A 40 0.45 -15.55 -7.57
C LEU A 40 1.83 -14.90 -7.78
N PRO A 41 2.17 -14.53 -9.03
CA PRO A 41 3.47 -13.98 -9.36
C PRO A 41 3.66 -12.56 -8.84
N GLY A 42 4.91 -12.17 -8.64
CA GLY A 42 5.30 -10.83 -8.21
C GLY A 42 5.98 -10.83 -6.86
N ASP A 43 6.45 -9.67 -6.45
CA ASP A 43 7.05 -9.47 -5.14
C ASP A 43 5.98 -9.32 -4.05
N TRP A 44 6.24 -9.96 -2.93
CA TRP A 44 5.37 -9.95 -1.77
C TRP A 44 6.08 -9.35 -0.56
N VAL A 45 5.47 -8.33 0.04
CA VAL A 45 5.91 -7.84 1.35
C VAL A 45 5.00 -8.41 2.44
N ARG A 46 5.58 -8.80 3.56
CA ARG A 46 4.85 -9.32 4.71
C ARG A 46 5.16 -8.49 5.95
N LEU A 47 4.10 -8.05 6.64
CA LEU A 47 4.18 -7.42 7.95
C LEU A 47 3.46 -8.30 8.97
N ASP A 48 4.21 -8.78 9.96
CA ASP A 48 3.73 -9.65 11.03
C ASP A 48 4.07 -9.08 12.42
N GLU A 49 5.08 -9.60 13.12
CA GLU A 49 5.28 -9.39 14.55
C GLU A 49 5.54 -7.94 15.01
N HIS A 50 6.14 -7.09 14.17
CA HIS A 50 6.46 -5.70 14.53
C HIS A 50 6.25 -4.74 13.36
N PRO A 51 5.01 -4.57 12.89
CA PRO A 51 4.73 -3.80 11.68
C PRO A 51 5.16 -2.32 11.80
N SER A 52 5.07 -1.71 12.96
CA SER A 52 5.48 -0.32 13.19
C SER A 52 6.98 -0.08 12.93
N LYS A 53 7.85 -1.04 13.19
CA LYS A 53 9.29 -0.94 12.92
C LYS A 53 9.61 -1.01 11.43
N ALA A 54 8.76 -1.66 10.65
CA ALA A 54 8.94 -1.83 9.21
C ALA A 54 8.50 -0.61 8.39
N ILE A 55 7.69 0.29 8.95
CA ILE A 55 7.09 1.44 8.22
C ILE A 55 8.16 2.28 7.51
N GLY A 56 9.27 2.57 8.17
CA GLY A 56 10.35 3.38 7.59
C GLY A 56 10.94 2.78 6.32
N GLY A 57 11.00 1.46 6.23
CA GLY A 57 11.49 0.74 5.06
C GLY A 57 10.47 0.58 3.93
N LEU A 58 9.19 0.83 4.20
CA LEU A 58 8.11 0.73 3.20
C LEU A 58 7.94 2.03 2.41
N LEU A 59 8.24 3.17 3.04
CA LEU A 59 7.99 4.48 2.44
C LEU A 59 8.86 4.70 1.19
N GLY A 60 8.21 5.05 0.07
CA GLY A 60 8.88 5.29 -1.21
C GLY A 60 9.14 4.02 -2.04
N ARG A 61 8.70 2.86 -1.58
CA ARG A 61 8.74 1.60 -2.35
C ARG A 61 7.37 1.25 -2.89
N GLU A 62 7.34 0.44 -3.94
CA GLU A 62 6.15 -0.16 -4.52
C GLU A 62 6.28 -1.67 -4.47
N TYR A 63 5.20 -2.36 -4.15
CA TYR A 63 5.12 -3.81 -4.08
C TYR A 63 3.95 -4.32 -4.92
N ARG A 64 4.10 -5.53 -5.42
CA ARG A 64 3.04 -6.17 -6.18
C ARG A 64 1.92 -6.66 -5.28
N HIS A 65 2.25 -7.30 -4.16
CA HIS A 65 1.29 -7.81 -3.20
C HIS A 65 1.79 -7.63 -1.78
N ALA A 66 0.87 -7.70 -0.82
CA ALA A 66 1.24 -7.64 0.58
C ALA A 66 0.39 -8.56 1.46
N VAL A 67 0.99 -9.03 2.55
CA VAL A 67 0.30 -9.70 3.65
C VAL A 67 0.51 -8.88 4.92
N PHE A 68 -0.59 -8.55 5.59
CA PHE A 68 -0.60 -7.92 6.91
C PHE A 68 -1.23 -8.87 7.93
N ASP A 69 -0.52 -9.12 9.03
CA ASP A 69 -1.01 -9.95 10.11
C ASP A 69 -1.58 -9.09 11.24
N ALA A 70 -2.90 -9.14 11.41
CA ALA A 70 -3.63 -8.52 12.51
C ALA A 70 -4.24 -9.57 13.46
N SER A 71 -3.75 -10.81 13.44
CA SER A 71 -4.32 -11.89 14.25
C SER A 71 -4.12 -11.72 15.76
N ALA A 72 -3.04 -11.03 16.18
CA ALA A 72 -2.75 -10.73 17.57
C ALA A 72 -2.93 -9.26 17.93
N GLY A 73 -2.82 -8.34 16.95
CA GLY A 73 -2.95 -6.91 17.15
C GLY A 73 -2.99 -6.16 15.82
N PHE A 74 -3.66 -5.02 15.79
CA PHE A 74 -3.89 -4.26 14.58
C PHE A 74 -3.24 -2.87 14.60
N ASP A 75 -1.97 -2.79 14.19
CA ASP A 75 -1.30 -1.50 13.93
C ASP A 75 -1.89 -0.85 12.67
N VAL A 76 -2.88 0.01 12.87
CA VAL A 76 -3.59 0.71 11.78
C VAL A 76 -2.67 1.64 11.01
N ALA A 77 -1.68 2.26 11.65
CA ALA A 77 -0.73 3.15 10.98
C ALA A 77 0.17 2.37 10.01
N ALA A 78 0.64 1.20 10.44
CA ALA A 78 1.42 0.31 9.59
C ALA A 78 0.58 -0.27 8.43
N PHE A 79 -0.67 -0.66 8.70
CA PHE A 79 -1.60 -1.11 7.66
C PHE A 79 -1.86 -0.02 6.61
N ALA A 80 -2.14 1.21 7.05
CA ALA A 80 -2.34 2.36 6.16
C ALA A 80 -1.07 2.69 5.35
N ALA A 81 0.12 2.62 5.97
CA ALA A 81 1.39 2.81 5.28
C ALA A 81 1.60 1.74 4.20
N LEU A 82 1.38 0.47 4.53
CA LEU A 82 1.50 -0.65 3.61
C LEU A 82 0.53 -0.53 2.42
N SER A 83 -0.74 -0.22 2.69
CA SER A 83 -1.75 -0.07 1.63
C SER A 83 -1.36 0.94 0.57
N GLY A 84 -0.64 2.00 0.97
CA GLY A 84 -0.15 3.03 0.07
C GLY A 84 1.09 2.64 -0.76
N THR A 85 1.67 1.46 -0.55
CA THR A 85 2.84 0.98 -1.31
C THR A 85 2.47 0.03 -2.45
N LEU A 86 1.22 -0.32 -2.60
CA LEU A 86 0.79 -1.31 -3.57
C LEU A 86 0.52 -0.71 -4.94
N SER A 87 1.01 -1.37 -5.99
CA SER A 87 0.79 -1.00 -7.39
C SER A 87 -0.60 -1.46 -7.90
N ALA A 88 -0.97 -1.08 -9.12
CA ALA A 88 -2.16 -1.61 -9.79
C ALA A 88 -2.09 -3.14 -9.94
N GLY A 89 -3.23 -3.82 -9.85
CA GLY A 89 -3.31 -5.28 -9.87
C GLY A 89 -2.91 -5.97 -8.57
N SER A 90 -2.71 -5.23 -7.47
CA SER A 90 -2.27 -5.78 -6.19
C SER A 90 -3.39 -6.39 -5.38
N LEU A 91 -3.03 -7.39 -4.59
CA LEU A 91 -3.81 -7.85 -3.44
C LEU A 91 -3.16 -7.40 -2.14
N LEU A 92 -3.95 -6.82 -1.23
CA LEU A 92 -3.60 -6.64 0.17
C LEU A 92 -4.31 -7.72 0.99
N VAL A 93 -3.57 -8.70 1.43
CA VAL A 93 -4.11 -9.80 2.23
C VAL A 93 -4.02 -9.42 3.70
N LEU A 94 -5.17 -9.28 4.36
CA LEU A 94 -5.29 -8.99 5.78
C LEU A 94 -5.72 -10.25 6.53
N ARG A 95 -4.87 -10.72 7.43
CA ARG A 95 -5.15 -11.86 8.31
C ARG A 95 -5.76 -11.36 9.61
N VAL A 96 -6.94 -11.86 9.97
CA VAL A 96 -7.66 -11.44 11.18
C VAL A 96 -8.27 -12.65 11.90
N PRO A 97 -8.54 -12.54 13.21
CA PRO A 97 -9.39 -13.51 13.92
C PRO A 97 -10.76 -13.63 13.26
N PRO A 98 -11.60 -14.62 13.65
CA PRO A 98 -12.99 -14.63 13.22
C PRO A 98 -13.66 -13.28 13.46
N LEU A 99 -14.23 -12.67 12.41
CA LEU A 99 -14.71 -11.27 12.44
C LEU A 99 -15.78 -11.01 13.51
N ASP A 100 -16.55 -12.00 13.88
CA ASP A 100 -17.55 -11.95 14.94
C ASP A 100 -16.92 -11.92 16.35
N ALA A 101 -15.81 -12.61 16.54
CA ALA A 101 -15.08 -12.65 17.81
C ALA A 101 -14.08 -11.49 17.95
N TRP A 102 -13.49 -11.02 16.84
CA TRP A 102 -12.39 -10.07 16.83
C TRP A 102 -12.61 -8.80 17.69
N PRO A 103 -13.79 -8.16 17.70
CA PRO A 103 -14.01 -6.96 18.54
C PRO A 103 -13.84 -7.19 20.04
N GLY A 104 -13.99 -8.42 20.51
CA GLY A 104 -13.86 -8.78 21.93
C GLY A 104 -12.47 -9.29 22.32
N LEU A 105 -11.58 -9.50 21.38
CA LEU A 105 -10.24 -10.03 21.64
C LEU A 105 -9.27 -8.92 22.05
N PRO A 106 -8.29 -9.22 22.93
CA PRO A 106 -7.21 -8.31 23.23
C PRO A 106 -6.41 -7.97 21.96
N ASP A 107 -6.03 -6.69 21.84
CA ASP A 107 -5.24 -6.16 20.75
C ASP A 107 -3.81 -5.89 21.25
N SER A 108 -2.82 -6.66 20.83
CA SER A 108 -1.44 -6.49 21.28
C SER A 108 -0.83 -5.13 20.88
N ASP A 109 -1.34 -4.47 19.84
CA ASP A 109 -0.90 -3.11 19.48
C ASP A 109 -1.28 -2.09 20.56
N SER A 110 -2.28 -2.39 21.39
CA SER A 110 -2.68 -1.52 22.49
C SER A 110 -1.56 -1.27 23.50
N LEU A 111 -0.63 -2.21 23.68
CA LEU A 111 0.53 -2.05 24.54
C LEU A 111 1.47 -0.91 24.11
N ARG A 112 1.42 -0.51 22.84
CA ARG A 112 2.24 0.57 22.30
C ARG A 112 1.74 1.96 22.68
N TRP A 113 0.47 2.12 22.94
CA TRP A 113 -0.18 3.43 23.13
C TRP A 113 -1.06 3.52 24.38
N SER A 114 -1.34 2.43 25.07
CA SER A 114 -2.05 2.44 26.35
C SER A 114 -1.06 2.35 27.53
N ASP A 115 -1.47 2.84 28.69
CA ASP A 115 -0.72 2.69 29.95
C ASP A 115 -0.96 1.33 30.61
N SER A 116 -1.68 0.41 29.98
CA SER A 116 -1.97 -0.92 30.48
C SER A 116 -0.74 -1.82 30.37
N ALA A 117 -0.49 -2.63 31.40
CA ALA A 117 0.54 -3.68 31.37
C ALA A 117 0.10 -4.90 30.53
N GLU A 118 -1.18 -5.04 30.24
CA GLU A 118 -1.76 -6.12 29.45
C GLU A 118 -2.49 -5.56 28.23
N ALA A 119 -2.52 -6.37 27.15
CA ALA A 119 -3.25 -6.02 25.95
C ALA A 119 -4.75 -5.86 26.23
N ILE A 120 -5.34 -4.77 25.77
CA ILE A 120 -6.76 -4.47 25.94
C ILE A 120 -7.50 -4.59 24.61
N ALA A 121 -8.78 -4.93 24.63
CA ALA A 121 -9.63 -4.95 23.45
C ALA A 121 -9.94 -3.52 22.97
N THR A 122 -10.05 -3.36 21.65
CA THR A 122 -10.44 -2.09 20.99
C THR A 122 -11.79 -2.23 20.26
N PRO A 123 -12.87 -2.60 20.97
CA PRO A 123 -14.08 -3.12 20.35
C PRO A 123 -14.81 -2.11 19.46
N HIS A 124 -14.75 -0.84 19.77
CA HIS A 124 -15.44 0.20 18.99
C HIS A 124 -14.80 0.40 17.62
N PHE A 125 -13.47 0.49 17.59
CA PHE A 125 -12.72 0.61 16.34
C PHE A 125 -12.86 -0.65 15.48
N VAL A 126 -12.64 -1.83 16.07
CA VAL A 126 -12.69 -3.11 15.33
C VAL A 126 -14.10 -3.36 14.78
N ARG A 127 -15.18 -3.08 15.55
CA ARG A 127 -16.56 -3.17 15.03
C ARG A 127 -16.82 -2.20 13.87
N HIS A 128 -16.28 -0.98 13.94
CA HIS A 128 -16.39 -0.02 12.84
C HIS A 128 -15.68 -0.56 11.60
N PHE A 129 -14.46 -1.04 11.75
CA PHE A 129 -13.66 -1.62 10.67
C PHE A 129 -14.37 -2.83 10.04
N CYS A 130 -14.87 -3.78 10.84
CA CYS A 130 -15.63 -4.94 10.36
C CYS A 130 -16.88 -4.52 9.57
N ARG A 131 -17.63 -3.50 10.05
CA ARG A 131 -18.80 -2.97 9.32
C ARG A 131 -18.42 -2.32 8.00
N THR A 132 -17.31 -1.59 7.98
CA THR A 132 -16.80 -0.96 6.75
C THR A 132 -16.42 -2.01 5.71
N ILE A 133 -15.71 -3.07 6.11
CA ILE A 133 -15.39 -4.20 5.22
C ILE A 133 -16.66 -4.89 4.71
N ALA A 134 -17.63 -5.14 5.60
CA ALA A 134 -18.86 -5.82 5.21
C ALA A 134 -19.74 -4.98 4.26
N ALA A 135 -19.61 -3.66 4.30
CA ALA A 135 -20.35 -2.73 3.44
C ALA A 135 -19.61 -2.44 2.12
N ASP A 136 -18.33 -2.79 2.00
CA ASP A 136 -17.54 -2.56 0.81
C ASP A 136 -17.76 -3.70 -0.20
N PRO A 137 -18.41 -3.45 -1.35
CA PRO A 137 -18.67 -4.46 -2.36
C PRO A 137 -17.40 -4.98 -3.04
N ASP A 138 -16.29 -4.28 -2.89
CA ASP A 138 -15.01 -4.60 -3.49
C ASP A 138 -14.10 -5.44 -2.57
N ALA A 139 -14.40 -5.50 -1.28
CA ALA A 139 -13.64 -6.29 -0.33
C ALA A 139 -13.95 -7.78 -0.49
N ILE A 140 -12.90 -8.60 -0.54
CA ILE A 140 -13.01 -10.06 -0.56
C ILE A 140 -12.88 -10.54 0.87
N VAL A 141 -13.94 -11.15 1.42
CA VAL A 141 -13.91 -11.71 2.77
C VAL A 141 -14.00 -13.23 2.70
N TRP A 142 -12.90 -13.89 3.06
CA TRP A 142 -12.83 -15.35 3.09
C TRP A 142 -12.85 -15.86 4.53
N HIS A 143 -13.99 -16.42 4.92
CA HIS A 143 -14.18 -17.02 6.24
C HIS A 143 -13.71 -18.46 6.27
N GLN A 144 -13.03 -18.86 7.34
CA GLN A 144 -12.71 -20.24 7.61
C GLN A 144 -13.98 -21.10 7.61
N GLY A 145 -13.92 -22.24 6.91
CA GLY A 145 -15.05 -23.17 6.78
C GLY A 145 -16.14 -22.74 5.78
N ARG A 146 -15.95 -21.62 5.07
CA ARG A 146 -16.86 -21.18 4.00
C ARG A 146 -16.17 -21.21 2.64
N ALA A 147 -16.96 -21.46 1.60
CA ALA A 147 -16.45 -21.32 0.23
C ALA A 147 -16.06 -19.86 -0.04
N LEU A 148 -14.94 -19.66 -0.75
CA LEU A 148 -14.56 -18.36 -1.23
C LEU A 148 -15.55 -17.86 -2.30
N SER A 149 -16.00 -16.62 -2.16
CA SER A 149 -16.77 -15.92 -3.18
C SER A 149 -16.03 -14.64 -3.54
N LEU A 150 -15.74 -14.45 -4.81
CA LEU A 150 -15.17 -13.21 -5.31
C LEU A 150 -16.28 -12.25 -5.71
N PRO A 151 -16.14 -10.94 -5.43
CA PRO A 151 -17.04 -9.93 -5.94
C PRO A 151 -16.96 -9.83 -7.47
N PRO A 152 -17.93 -9.23 -8.13
CA PRO A 152 -17.86 -8.94 -9.55
C PRO A 152 -16.58 -8.17 -9.89
N LEU A 153 -16.06 -8.45 -11.09
CA LEU A 153 -14.93 -7.69 -11.62
C LEU A 153 -15.34 -6.21 -11.84
N PRO A 154 -14.41 -5.25 -11.67
CA PRO A 154 -14.73 -3.85 -11.84
C PRO A 154 -15.13 -3.56 -13.30
N ASP A 155 -16.29 -2.98 -13.50
CA ASP A 155 -16.70 -2.41 -14.79
C ASP A 155 -16.05 -1.03 -14.93
N ALA A 156 -14.83 -1.00 -15.43
CA ALA A 156 -14.04 0.21 -15.56
C ALA A 156 -13.23 0.17 -16.88
N PRO A 157 -12.98 1.36 -17.47
CA PRO A 157 -12.15 1.45 -18.67
C PRO A 157 -10.71 1.00 -18.39
N ASP A 158 -9.99 0.70 -19.48
CA ASP A 158 -8.58 0.36 -19.39
C ASP A 158 -7.78 1.50 -18.75
N TRP A 159 -7.04 1.15 -17.71
CA TRP A 159 -6.13 2.08 -17.07
C TRP A 159 -4.86 2.20 -17.90
N GLN A 160 -4.46 3.45 -18.14
CA GLN A 160 -3.21 3.75 -18.80
C GLN A 160 -2.14 4.07 -17.74
N PRO A 161 -1.09 3.25 -17.58
CA PRO A 161 0.01 3.58 -16.69
C PRO A 161 0.69 4.86 -17.16
N ALA A 162 1.24 5.64 -16.22
CA ALA A 162 2.00 6.84 -16.57
C ALA A 162 3.16 6.48 -17.51
N SER A 163 3.22 7.14 -18.67
CA SER A 163 4.24 6.89 -19.72
C SER A 163 5.64 7.42 -19.37
N GLY A 164 5.80 8.05 -18.20
CA GLY A 164 7.02 8.77 -17.82
C GLY A 164 7.02 10.25 -18.23
N ALA A 165 6.13 10.68 -19.12
CA ALA A 165 5.90 12.10 -19.38
C ALA A 165 5.18 12.78 -18.21
N PRO A 166 5.39 14.08 -17.98
CA PRO A 166 4.69 14.81 -16.95
C PRO A 166 3.18 14.85 -17.24
N GLN A 167 2.38 14.61 -16.21
CA GLN A 167 0.95 14.88 -16.28
C GLN A 167 0.72 16.40 -16.39
N ARG A 168 -0.49 16.81 -16.80
CA ARG A 168 -0.79 18.23 -17.02
C ARG A 168 -0.40 19.13 -15.84
N GLU A 169 -0.83 18.80 -14.63
CA GLU A 169 -0.49 19.58 -13.44
C GLU A 169 1.02 19.58 -13.15
N GLN A 170 1.69 18.47 -13.39
CA GLN A 170 3.16 18.38 -13.26
C GLN A 170 3.87 19.26 -14.30
N ALA A 171 3.40 19.31 -15.52
CA ALA A 171 3.95 20.15 -16.56
C ALA A 171 3.84 21.64 -16.20
N GLU A 172 2.66 22.07 -15.75
CA GLU A 172 2.42 23.44 -15.28
C GLU A 172 3.36 23.83 -14.13
N ILE A 173 3.57 22.94 -13.15
CA ILE A 173 4.51 23.18 -12.04
C ILE A 173 5.96 23.23 -12.54
N LEU A 174 6.34 22.32 -13.45
CA LEU A 174 7.70 22.32 -14.02
C LEU A 174 8.02 23.59 -14.76
N ASP A 175 7.08 24.14 -15.52
CA ASP A 175 7.25 25.40 -16.25
C ASP A 175 7.45 26.58 -15.28
N VAL A 176 6.70 26.62 -14.18
CA VAL A 176 6.88 27.61 -13.11
C VAL A 176 8.28 27.49 -12.48
N LEU A 177 8.69 26.26 -12.11
CA LEU A 177 9.98 26.02 -11.46
C LEU A 177 11.16 26.34 -12.38
N GLN A 178 11.05 26.08 -13.68
CA GLN A 178 12.09 26.44 -14.65
C GLN A 178 12.21 27.95 -14.86
N GLY A 179 11.13 28.70 -14.70
CA GLY A 179 11.11 30.15 -14.83
C GLY A 179 11.63 30.90 -13.59
N MET A 180 11.83 30.19 -12.47
CA MET A 180 12.34 30.83 -11.23
C MET A 180 13.85 31.00 -11.26
N ALA A 181 14.30 32.21 -11.00
CA ALA A 181 15.75 32.50 -10.91
C ALA A 181 16.33 32.10 -9.53
N GLU A 182 15.56 32.29 -8.46
CA GLU A 182 15.94 32.00 -7.09
C GLU A 182 14.70 31.82 -6.19
N GLY A 183 14.86 31.23 -5.03
CA GLY A 183 13.81 31.12 -4.03
C GLY A 183 13.69 29.71 -3.41
N ILE A 184 12.70 29.56 -2.54
CA ILE A 184 12.34 28.29 -1.89
C ILE A 184 10.95 27.90 -2.36
N VAL A 185 10.82 26.69 -2.87
CA VAL A 185 9.53 26.14 -3.30
C VAL A 185 9.19 24.89 -2.49
N ALA A 186 8.02 24.88 -1.86
CA ALA A 186 7.46 23.71 -1.21
C ALA A 186 6.42 23.05 -2.11
N VAL A 187 6.69 21.81 -2.55
CA VAL A 187 5.72 21.01 -3.31
C VAL A 187 4.94 20.12 -2.37
N THR A 188 3.65 20.40 -2.22
CA THR A 188 2.74 19.65 -1.36
C THR A 188 1.68 18.91 -2.21
N ALA A 189 1.49 17.64 -1.94
CA ALA A 189 0.42 16.84 -2.52
C ALA A 189 0.21 15.57 -1.69
N ALA A 190 -0.92 14.91 -1.84
CA ALA A 190 -1.17 13.62 -1.24
C ALA A 190 -0.13 12.57 -1.68
N ARG A 191 -0.04 11.48 -0.93
CA ARG A 191 0.86 10.36 -1.27
C ARG A 191 0.50 9.78 -2.64
N GLY A 192 1.50 9.33 -3.40
CA GLY A 192 1.30 8.74 -4.73
C GLY A 192 1.04 9.73 -5.87
N ARG A 193 1.04 11.04 -5.60
CA ARG A 193 0.79 12.09 -6.61
C ARG A 193 2.02 12.52 -7.42
N GLY A 194 3.08 11.72 -7.40
CA GLY A 194 4.25 11.93 -8.27
C GLY A 194 5.18 13.09 -7.90
N LYS A 195 5.22 13.53 -6.61
CA LYS A 195 6.15 14.58 -6.16
C LYS A 195 7.62 14.25 -6.44
N SER A 196 8.04 13.02 -6.13
CA SER A 196 9.43 12.58 -6.40
C SER A 196 9.71 12.46 -7.89
N ALA A 197 8.73 12.03 -8.69
CA ALA A 197 8.83 12.02 -10.14
C ALA A 197 9.01 13.45 -10.69
N LEU A 198 8.22 14.41 -10.20
CA LEU A 198 8.35 15.83 -10.54
C LEU A 198 9.75 16.36 -10.27
N ALA A 199 10.32 16.06 -9.09
CA ALA A 199 11.71 16.45 -8.76
C ALA A 199 12.72 15.86 -9.73
N GLY A 200 12.60 14.58 -10.09
CA GLY A 200 13.45 13.93 -11.09
C GLY A 200 13.31 14.54 -12.49
N MET A 201 12.07 14.81 -12.92
CA MET A 201 11.80 15.51 -14.19
C MET A 201 12.39 16.92 -14.22
N LEU A 202 12.34 17.64 -13.09
CA LEU A 202 12.97 18.96 -12.98
C LEU A 202 14.49 18.85 -13.13
N LEU A 203 15.14 17.91 -12.44
CA LEU A 203 16.58 17.68 -12.56
C LEU A 203 17.00 17.42 -14.02
N ASN A 204 16.16 16.74 -14.79
CA ASN A 204 16.44 16.48 -16.19
C ASN A 204 16.30 17.73 -17.10
N ARG A 205 15.64 18.78 -16.64
CA ARG A 205 15.36 20.02 -17.40
C ARG A 205 16.24 21.19 -17.05
N ILE A 206 16.75 21.26 -15.81
CA ILE A 206 17.59 22.38 -15.38
C ILE A 206 19.01 22.27 -15.91
N ALA A 207 19.64 23.38 -16.20
CA ALA A 207 21.06 23.46 -16.52
C ALA A 207 21.93 23.43 -15.25
N GLY A 208 23.18 22.95 -15.37
CA GLY A 208 24.11 22.91 -14.26
C GLY A 208 23.99 21.70 -13.37
N SER A 209 24.59 21.79 -12.17
CA SER A 209 24.59 20.72 -11.15
C SER A 209 23.55 20.99 -10.08
N ALA A 210 22.94 19.93 -9.57
CA ALA A 210 21.99 19.98 -8.47
C ALA A 210 22.34 18.92 -7.42
N VAL A 211 21.98 19.18 -6.18
CA VAL A 211 22.18 18.23 -5.07
C VAL A 211 20.81 17.79 -4.58
N VAL A 212 20.65 16.47 -4.44
CA VAL A 212 19.46 15.87 -3.84
C VAL A 212 19.80 15.33 -2.46
N THR A 213 19.03 15.71 -1.46
CA THR A 213 19.16 15.19 -0.09
C THR A 213 17.89 14.43 0.29
N ALA A 214 18.07 13.29 0.94
CA ALA A 214 16.95 12.44 1.41
C ALA A 214 17.37 11.64 2.64
N PRO A 215 16.41 11.15 3.45
CA PRO A 215 16.71 10.34 4.64
C PRO A 215 17.43 9.03 4.35
N SER A 216 17.26 8.49 3.13
CA SER A 216 17.91 7.25 2.70
C SER A 216 18.06 7.21 1.17
N LYS A 217 18.96 6.38 0.66
CA LYS A 217 19.12 6.17 -0.79
C LYS A 217 17.82 5.69 -1.45
N GLY A 218 17.11 4.73 -0.84
CA GLY A 218 15.84 4.22 -1.38
C GLY A 218 14.76 5.30 -1.53
N ALA A 219 14.81 6.38 -0.75
CA ALA A 219 13.89 7.49 -0.91
C ALA A 219 14.15 8.33 -2.17
N THR A 220 15.31 8.17 -2.80
CA THR A 220 15.70 8.87 -4.03
C THR A 220 15.52 8.03 -5.31
N ASP A 221 15.15 6.76 -5.21
CA ASP A 221 15.05 5.84 -6.35
C ASP A 221 14.10 6.38 -7.45
N ILE A 222 12.95 6.93 -7.05
CA ILE A 222 12.00 7.54 -8.00
C ILE A 222 12.59 8.80 -8.63
N ILE A 223 13.30 9.62 -7.86
CA ILE A 223 13.96 10.83 -8.38
C ILE A 223 15.01 10.41 -9.41
N ALA A 224 15.86 9.44 -9.07
CA ALA A 224 16.90 8.91 -9.96
C ALA A 224 16.32 8.38 -11.27
N ARG A 225 15.23 7.61 -11.20
CA ARG A 225 14.53 7.04 -12.37
C ARG A 225 14.10 8.14 -13.36
N PHE A 226 13.56 9.26 -12.89
CA PHE A 226 13.09 10.35 -13.73
C PHE A 226 14.16 11.37 -14.09
N ALA A 227 15.25 11.46 -13.33
CA ALA A 227 16.42 12.28 -13.67
C ALA A 227 17.36 11.59 -14.68
N GLY A 228 17.25 10.28 -14.84
CA GLY A 228 18.05 9.50 -15.79
C GLY A 228 19.54 9.61 -15.53
N GLU A 229 20.33 9.74 -16.60
CA GLU A 229 21.79 9.81 -16.55
C GLU A 229 22.35 11.02 -15.76
N ARG A 230 21.53 11.99 -15.43
CA ARG A 230 21.93 13.16 -14.64
C ARG A 230 21.99 12.89 -13.14
N PHE A 231 21.53 11.72 -12.68
CA PHE A 231 21.54 11.34 -11.29
C PHE A 231 22.70 10.40 -10.97
N HIS A 232 23.59 10.83 -10.09
CA HIS A 232 24.68 10.01 -9.55
C HIS A 232 24.58 9.98 -8.02
N PHE A 233 24.78 8.79 -7.43
CA PHE A 233 24.80 8.60 -5.97
C PHE A 233 26.16 8.94 -5.38
#